data_6457ef82cf2090328bd683186cbac2f4
#
_entry.id   6457ef82cf2090328bd683186cbac2f4
#
_cell.length_a   1.000
_cell.length_b   1.000
_cell.length_c   1.000
_cell.angle_alpha   90.00
_cell.angle_beta   90.00
_cell.angle_gamma   90.00
#
_symmetry.space_group_name_H-M   'P 1'
#
loop_
_entity.id
_entity.type
_entity.pdbx_description
1 polymer ?
#
loop_
_entity_poly.entity_id
_entity_poly.type
_entity_poly.pdbx_seq_one_letter_code
_entity_poly.pdbx_strand_id
1 'polypeptide(L)'
;MIRLFALAGYIYQSATAIILIFAISHLLQATDYTHFSLALASSQLLGVLTFEWLQLAGLRFLAAAGERDGARLRWSLFTAALLSAGALVLIGASASLASPLASQVVALGLIVAVLQGVTDLYFLTIRLSDRLGLASLLLAFRATALLGGAVTGAILSGTAEAALLGIAAGHITGLTAGLIAHRTRLERTPVSAMLSDWSEFCRYGMLAAGASVIHLSVPVLLRFIIISRLGATGAGAGFSVALDLLQRPFWVLNAAIHTISYPEVVHEFEGGGSKGSVESARRMFEFMICTTIVLLGGLIGFIPDAAHILLPQDSVDGFLATAPAVALFYFLHIHLQATVAVVPHLEKLASRLVVVAAGQLTIVSVSSALAMLVGLSPRGAVICAAAATAIVIVLALGPTVRYRAVPQLVVIVHALIAAIVIGSLASMPIEPLWLPGKILIAAVATAVIAWRGDFLMLARRN
;
A
#
# COMPACT_ATOMS: atom_id res chain seq x y z
N MET A 1 -0.87 -22.69 -12.62
CA MET A 1 -1.05 -23.10 -11.22
C MET A 1 -0.20 -22.29 -10.23
N ILE A 2 1.12 -22.21 -10.38
CA ILE A 2 2.02 -21.51 -9.43
C ILE A 2 1.70 -20.00 -9.30
N ARG A 3 1.38 -19.30 -10.39
CA ARG A 3 1.00 -17.88 -10.35
C ARG A 3 -0.31 -17.61 -9.60
N LEU A 4 -1.30 -18.51 -9.72
CA LEU A 4 -2.55 -18.44 -8.96
C LEU A 4 -2.32 -18.63 -7.47
N PHE A 5 -1.42 -19.52 -7.09
CA PHE A 5 -1.04 -19.76 -5.69
C PHE A 5 -0.33 -18.53 -5.09
N ALA A 6 0.53 -17.87 -5.86
CA ALA A 6 1.16 -16.62 -5.44
C ALA A 6 0.13 -15.50 -5.22
N LEU A 7 -0.82 -15.33 -6.15
CA LEU A 7 -1.91 -14.37 -6.03
C LEU A 7 -2.77 -14.65 -4.78
N ALA A 8 -3.09 -15.92 -4.52
CA ALA A 8 -3.83 -16.31 -3.32
C ALA A 8 -3.09 -15.92 -2.02
N GLY A 9 -1.76 -16.04 -1.99
CA GLY A 9 -0.94 -15.57 -0.85
C GLY A 9 -1.06 -14.07 -0.60
N TYR A 10 -1.06 -13.25 -1.63
CA TYR A 10 -1.25 -11.80 -1.50
C TYR A 10 -2.67 -11.42 -1.08
N ILE A 11 -3.70 -12.10 -1.62
CA ILE A 11 -5.09 -11.89 -1.21
C ILE A 11 -5.26 -12.26 0.26
N TYR A 12 -4.70 -13.40 0.69
CA TYR A 12 -4.72 -13.83 2.08
C TYR A 12 -4.03 -12.82 3.01
N GLN A 13 -2.85 -12.33 2.64
CA GLN A 13 -2.15 -11.28 3.40
C GLN A 13 -2.99 -10.01 3.53
N SER A 14 -3.66 -9.59 2.45
CA SER A 14 -4.51 -8.40 2.48
C SER A 14 -5.75 -8.61 3.35
N ALA A 15 -6.37 -9.78 3.28
CA ALA A 15 -7.51 -10.14 4.13
C ALA A 15 -7.12 -10.17 5.62
N THR A 16 -6.00 -10.82 5.96
CA THR A 16 -5.49 -10.85 7.34
C THR A 16 -5.13 -9.46 7.85
N ALA A 17 -4.63 -8.56 7.00
CA ALA A 17 -4.36 -7.17 7.38
C ALA A 17 -5.65 -6.36 7.66
N ILE A 18 -6.74 -6.61 6.92
CA ILE A 18 -8.06 -6.02 7.19
C ILE A 18 -8.61 -6.57 8.52
N ILE A 19 -8.54 -7.89 8.74
CA ILE A 19 -8.95 -8.52 10.00
C ILE A 19 -8.15 -7.96 11.18
N LEU A 20 -6.85 -7.74 11.01
CA LEU A 20 -5.98 -7.13 12.02
C LEU A 20 -6.50 -5.74 12.43
N ILE A 21 -6.83 -4.88 11.47
CA ILE A 21 -7.35 -3.53 11.75
C ILE A 21 -8.62 -3.62 12.61
N PHE A 22 -9.58 -4.46 12.22
CA PHE A 22 -10.82 -4.64 12.96
C PHE A 22 -10.57 -5.26 14.34
N ALA A 23 -9.80 -6.33 14.44
CA ALA A 23 -9.54 -6.99 15.71
C ALA A 23 -8.86 -6.03 16.69
N ILE A 24 -7.82 -5.33 16.27
CA ILE A 24 -7.08 -4.42 17.16
C ILE A 24 -7.91 -3.18 17.50
N SER A 25 -8.74 -2.66 16.59
CA SER A 25 -9.64 -1.54 16.92
C SER A 25 -10.68 -1.88 17.99
N HIS A 26 -11.06 -3.16 18.15
CA HIS A 26 -11.98 -3.61 19.21
C HIS A 26 -11.28 -3.97 20.52
N LEU A 27 -10.02 -4.37 20.47
CA LEU A 27 -9.27 -4.81 21.63
C LEU A 27 -8.55 -3.67 22.34
N LEU A 28 -8.24 -2.59 21.62
CA LEU A 28 -7.59 -1.42 22.19
C LEU A 28 -8.58 -0.28 22.42
N GLN A 29 -8.33 0.53 23.45
CA GLN A 29 -8.99 1.81 23.62
C GLN A 29 -8.62 2.76 22.47
N ALA A 30 -9.47 3.75 22.17
CA ALA A 30 -9.25 4.69 21.07
C ALA A 30 -7.88 5.38 21.08
N THR A 31 -7.40 5.73 22.28
CA THR A 31 -6.07 6.31 22.51
C THR A 31 -4.96 5.36 22.06
N ASP A 32 -5.01 4.11 22.56
CA ASP A 32 -4.02 3.08 22.26
C ASP A 32 -4.07 2.68 20.79
N TYR A 33 -5.28 2.55 20.21
CA TYR A 33 -5.42 2.29 18.77
C TYR A 33 -4.78 3.39 17.92
N THR A 34 -4.98 4.66 18.30
CA THR A 34 -4.36 5.78 17.57
C THR A 34 -2.83 5.70 17.62
N HIS A 35 -2.25 5.44 18.79
CA HIS A 35 -0.80 5.25 18.95
C HIS A 35 -0.28 4.04 18.16
N PHE A 36 -0.97 2.90 18.25
CA PHE A 36 -0.67 1.70 17.48
C PHE A 36 -0.65 1.97 15.97
N SER A 37 -1.69 2.61 15.46
CA SER A 37 -1.84 2.92 14.03
C SER A 37 -0.77 3.91 13.53
N LEU A 38 -0.44 4.95 14.32
CA LEU A 38 0.67 5.87 14.03
C LEU A 38 2.01 5.14 13.98
N ALA A 39 2.30 4.31 14.97
CA ALA A 39 3.55 3.56 15.05
C ALA A 39 3.67 2.56 13.89
N LEU A 40 2.58 1.84 13.56
CA LEU A 40 2.56 0.89 12.47
C LEU A 40 2.75 1.58 11.11
N ALA A 41 2.08 2.70 10.86
CA ALA A 41 2.26 3.48 9.64
C ALA A 41 3.69 4.04 9.51
N SER A 42 4.25 4.53 10.63
CA SER A 42 5.64 5.00 10.68
C SER A 42 6.63 3.86 10.45
N SER A 43 6.39 2.68 11.04
CA SER A 43 7.24 1.50 10.82
C SER A 43 7.24 1.04 9.38
N GLN A 44 6.09 1.05 8.71
CA GLN A 44 5.97 0.71 7.30
C GLN A 44 6.75 1.72 6.42
N LEU A 45 6.60 3.02 6.68
CA LEU A 45 7.35 4.05 5.96
C LEU A 45 8.85 3.91 6.17
N LEU A 46 9.31 3.74 7.41
CA LEU A 46 10.73 3.57 7.75
C LEU A 46 11.28 2.27 7.15
N GLY A 47 10.50 1.20 7.16
CA GLY A 47 10.85 -0.07 6.52
C GLY A 47 11.07 0.09 5.02
N VAL A 48 10.13 0.74 4.32
CA VAL A 48 10.25 1.00 2.89
C VAL A 48 11.41 1.96 2.60
N LEU A 49 11.55 3.06 3.32
CA LEU A 49 12.65 4.01 3.16
C LEU A 49 14.03 3.33 3.31
N THR A 50 14.15 2.39 4.25
CA THR A 50 15.42 1.75 4.60
C THR A 50 15.74 0.55 3.71
N PHE A 51 14.74 -0.23 3.28
CA PHE A 51 14.96 -1.54 2.65
C PHE A 51 14.46 -1.67 1.22
N GLU A 52 13.53 -0.80 0.73
CA GLU A 52 12.95 -0.92 -0.61
C GLU A 52 14.01 -0.85 -1.72
N TRP A 53 14.99 0.05 -1.57
CA TRP A 53 16.08 0.15 -2.54
C TRP A 53 16.91 -1.13 -2.63
N LEU A 54 17.10 -1.86 -1.51
CA LEU A 54 17.76 -3.16 -1.48
C LEU A 54 16.89 -4.26 -2.11
N GLN A 55 15.58 -4.22 -1.88
CA GLN A 55 14.65 -5.18 -2.50
C GLN A 55 14.63 -5.03 -4.01
N LEU A 56 14.59 -3.80 -4.52
CA LEU A 56 14.62 -3.53 -5.97
C LEU A 56 15.97 -3.86 -6.59
N ALA A 57 17.07 -3.58 -5.89
CA ALA A 57 18.40 -4.02 -6.30
C ALA A 57 18.48 -5.56 -6.32
N GLY A 58 18.00 -6.21 -5.27
CA GLY A 58 17.92 -7.68 -5.20
C GLY A 58 17.12 -8.27 -6.36
N LEU A 59 15.95 -7.73 -6.67
CA LEU A 59 15.15 -8.14 -7.84
C LEU A 59 15.93 -8.03 -9.15
N ARG A 60 16.68 -6.97 -9.33
CA ARG A 60 17.43 -6.72 -10.56
C ARG A 60 18.65 -7.63 -10.70
N PHE A 61 19.49 -7.65 -9.67
CA PHE A 61 20.80 -8.26 -9.76
C PHE A 61 20.80 -9.76 -9.45
N LEU A 62 20.00 -10.22 -8.46
CA LEU A 62 19.90 -11.63 -8.14
C LEU A 62 19.12 -12.42 -9.19
N ALA A 63 18.12 -11.83 -9.84
CA ALA A 63 17.37 -12.51 -10.91
C ALA A 63 18.22 -12.78 -12.15
N ALA A 64 19.24 -11.94 -12.40
CA ALA A 64 20.14 -12.07 -13.53
C ALA A 64 21.40 -12.90 -13.23
N ALA A 65 21.68 -13.19 -11.93
CA ALA A 65 22.91 -13.85 -11.50
C ALA A 65 22.80 -15.36 -11.59
N GLY A 66 23.90 -16.01 -12.02
CA GLY A 66 24.06 -17.45 -11.87
C GLY A 66 24.19 -17.87 -10.39
N GLU A 67 24.14 -19.16 -10.10
CA GLU A 67 24.05 -19.67 -8.72
C GLU A 67 25.23 -19.20 -7.83
N ARG A 68 26.44 -19.20 -8.35
CA ARG A 68 27.67 -18.80 -7.62
C ARG A 68 27.69 -17.29 -7.36
N ASP A 69 27.46 -16.48 -8.39
CA ASP A 69 27.41 -15.04 -8.26
C ASP A 69 26.22 -14.59 -7.39
N GLY A 70 25.12 -15.31 -7.47
CA GLY A 70 23.94 -15.09 -6.62
C GLY A 70 24.25 -15.29 -5.13
N ALA A 71 25.09 -16.27 -4.75
CA ALA A 71 25.48 -16.49 -3.35
C ALA A 71 26.33 -15.33 -2.80
N ARG A 72 27.24 -14.80 -3.61
CA ARG A 72 28.06 -13.62 -3.33
C ARG A 72 27.20 -12.34 -3.19
N LEU A 73 26.32 -12.09 -4.17
CA LEU A 73 25.45 -10.93 -4.16
C LEU A 73 24.47 -10.94 -2.98
N ARG A 74 23.96 -12.12 -2.58
CA ARG A 74 23.13 -12.26 -1.37
C ARG A 74 23.89 -11.87 -0.11
N TRP A 75 25.19 -12.23 0.00
CA TRP A 75 26.03 -11.79 1.11
C TRP A 75 26.14 -10.27 1.16
N SER A 76 26.48 -9.62 0.02
CA SER A 76 26.55 -8.15 -0.09
C SER A 76 25.21 -7.49 0.23
N LEU A 77 24.09 -8.08 -0.20
CA LEU A 77 22.75 -7.56 0.05
C LEU A 77 22.36 -7.62 1.54
N PHE A 78 22.60 -8.76 2.21
CA PHE A 78 22.28 -8.89 3.64
C PHE A 78 23.19 -8.05 4.53
N THR A 79 24.48 -7.89 4.18
CA THR A 79 25.36 -7.01 4.91
C THR A 79 24.95 -5.54 4.76
N ALA A 80 24.55 -5.09 3.57
CA ALA A 80 23.96 -3.77 3.38
C ALA A 80 22.68 -3.59 4.21
N ALA A 81 21.81 -4.60 4.24
CA ALA A 81 20.57 -4.58 5.03
C ALA A 81 20.84 -4.46 6.53
N LEU A 82 21.84 -5.21 7.06
CA LEU A 82 22.23 -5.12 8.48
C LEU A 82 22.79 -3.76 8.83
N LEU A 83 23.58 -3.15 7.97
CA LEU A 83 24.10 -1.79 8.19
C LEU A 83 23.01 -0.74 8.13
N SER A 84 22.07 -0.87 7.17
CA SER A 84 20.90 0.02 7.07
C SER A 84 20.00 -0.12 8.30
N ALA A 85 19.78 -1.34 8.80
CA ALA A 85 19.06 -1.61 10.04
C ALA A 85 19.76 -0.98 11.25
N GLY A 86 21.09 -1.15 11.37
CA GLY A 86 21.90 -0.55 12.42
C GLY A 86 21.82 0.98 12.40
N ALA A 87 21.95 1.60 11.23
CA ALA A 87 21.78 3.04 11.07
C ALA A 87 20.38 3.53 11.48
N LEU A 88 19.32 2.82 11.08
CA LEU A 88 17.95 3.14 11.47
C LEU A 88 17.77 3.07 13.00
N VAL A 89 18.27 2.02 13.65
CA VAL A 89 18.23 1.87 15.10
C VAL A 89 18.99 2.98 15.81
N LEU A 90 20.19 3.34 15.33
CA LEU A 90 20.98 4.43 15.91
C LEU A 90 20.29 5.79 15.78
N ILE A 91 19.70 6.10 14.61
CA ILE A 91 18.94 7.34 14.39
C ILE A 91 17.73 7.36 15.32
N GLY A 92 16.99 6.24 15.43
CA GLY A 92 15.84 6.14 16.30
C GLY A 92 16.19 6.26 17.78
N ALA A 93 17.28 5.65 18.22
CA ALA A 93 17.76 5.79 19.59
C ALA A 93 18.14 7.24 19.91
N SER A 94 18.81 7.93 18.98
CA SER A 94 19.16 9.36 19.14
C SER A 94 17.90 10.24 19.24
N ALA A 95 16.89 9.97 18.42
CA ALA A 95 15.62 10.72 18.45
C ALA A 95 14.82 10.46 19.74
N SER A 96 14.83 9.23 20.27
CA SER A 96 14.15 8.88 21.51
C SER A 96 14.81 9.50 22.75
N LEU A 97 16.10 9.71 22.73
CA LEU A 97 16.82 10.45 23.79
C LEU A 97 16.46 11.94 23.82
N ALA A 98 16.13 12.52 22.64
CA ALA A 98 15.71 13.91 22.52
C ALA A 98 14.26 14.18 22.91
N SER A 99 13.39 13.16 22.95
CA SER A 99 11.96 13.28 23.25
C SER A 99 11.44 12.09 24.07
N PRO A 100 11.48 12.15 25.40
CA PRO A 100 11.14 11.00 26.27
C PRO A 100 9.67 10.58 26.26
N LEU A 101 8.74 11.45 25.83
CA LEU A 101 7.29 11.24 25.96
C LEU A 101 6.65 10.17 25.04
N ALA A 102 7.39 9.66 24.05
CA ALA A 102 6.88 8.63 23.14
C ALA A 102 7.90 7.49 22.89
N SER A 103 8.88 7.34 23.78
CA SER A 103 10.08 6.54 23.54
C SER A 103 9.80 5.06 23.27
N GLN A 104 8.82 4.44 23.97
CA GLN A 104 8.54 3.00 23.83
C GLN A 104 7.84 2.66 22.51
N VAL A 105 6.76 3.38 22.18
CA VAL A 105 6.00 3.17 20.94
C VAL A 105 6.87 3.43 19.70
N VAL A 106 7.71 4.48 19.76
CA VAL A 106 8.67 4.79 18.69
C VAL A 106 9.73 3.70 18.54
N ALA A 107 10.32 3.25 19.66
CA ALA A 107 11.31 2.18 19.67
C ALA A 107 10.74 0.86 19.11
N LEU A 108 9.51 0.50 19.50
CA LEU A 108 8.82 -0.68 18.97
C LEU A 108 8.51 -0.54 17.48
N GLY A 109 8.06 0.63 17.03
CA GLY A 109 7.85 0.92 15.62
C GLY A 109 9.14 0.73 14.79
N LEU A 110 10.31 1.15 15.32
CA LEU A 110 11.60 0.93 14.69
C LEU A 110 11.99 -0.56 14.63
N ILE A 111 11.76 -1.30 15.72
CA ILE A 111 12.00 -2.75 15.76
C ILE A 111 11.13 -3.44 14.71
N VAL A 112 9.84 -3.10 14.63
CA VAL A 112 8.93 -3.63 13.62
C VAL A 112 9.42 -3.30 12.21
N ALA A 113 9.86 -2.07 11.94
CA ALA A 113 10.41 -1.65 10.64
C ALA A 113 11.62 -2.50 10.21
N VAL A 114 12.57 -2.71 11.13
CA VAL A 114 13.75 -3.54 10.87
C VAL A 114 13.38 -4.99 10.61
N LEU A 115 12.55 -5.57 11.47
CA LEU A 115 12.12 -6.97 11.34
C LEU A 115 11.33 -7.20 10.06
N GLN A 116 10.43 -6.29 9.71
CA GLN A 116 9.70 -6.31 8.44
C GLN A 116 10.65 -6.28 7.26
N GLY A 117 11.55 -5.28 7.19
CA GLY A 117 12.46 -5.11 6.06
C GLY A 117 13.39 -6.30 5.86
N VAL A 118 13.97 -6.83 6.94
CA VAL A 118 14.83 -8.04 6.89
C VAL A 118 14.03 -9.26 6.45
N THR A 119 12.82 -9.45 6.95
CA THR A 119 11.96 -10.58 6.58
C THR A 119 11.54 -10.50 5.11
N ASP A 120 11.15 -9.33 4.63
CA ASP A 120 10.75 -9.10 3.24
C ASP A 120 11.93 -9.37 2.29
N LEU A 121 13.12 -8.90 2.65
CA LEU A 121 14.34 -9.16 1.87
C LEU A 121 14.69 -10.65 1.84
N TYR A 122 14.55 -11.35 2.96
CA TYR A 122 14.78 -12.80 3.01
C TYR A 122 13.78 -13.58 2.14
N PHE A 123 12.50 -13.25 2.22
CA PHE A 123 11.46 -13.87 1.39
C PHE A 123 11.63 -13.57 -0.10
N LEU A 124 12.16 -12.38 -0.44
CA LEU A 124 12.56 -12.07 -1.81
C LEU A 124 13.62 -13.05 -2.32
N THR A 125 14.63 -13.37 -1.52
CA THR A 125 15.68 -14.31 -1.95
C THR A 125 15.13 -15.73 -2.17
N ILE A 126 14.18 -16.18 -1.36
CA ILE A 126 13.48 -17.47 -1.56
C ILE A 126 12.69 -17.47 -2.87
N ARG A 127 11.96 -16.38 -3.15
CA ARG A 127 11.19 -16.22 -4.38
C ARG A 127 12.07 -16.26 -5.63
N LEU A 128 13.25 -15.65 -5.57
CA LEU A 128 14.22 -15.61 -6.66
C LEU A 128 15.03 -16.93 -6.82
N SER A 129 14.89 -17.87 -5.87
CA SER A 129 15.47 -19.21 -5.95
C SER A 129 14.50 -20.24 -6.56
N ASP A 130 13.59 -19.81 -7.44
CA ASP A 130 12.54 -20.61 -8.10
C ASP A 130 11.59 -21.36 -7.14
N ARG A 131 11.52 -20.92 -5.88
CA ARG A 131 10.64 -21.47 -4.84
C ARG A 131 9.44 -20.57 -4.56
N LEU A 132 8.77 -20.10 -5.60
CA LEU A 132 7.64 -19.18 -5.50
C LEU A 132 6.52 -19.71 -4.60
N GLY A 133 6.22 -21.02 -4.67
CA GLY A 133 5.20 -21.63 -3.82
C GLY A 133 5.56 -21.58 -2.33
N LEU A 134 6.82 -21.87 -1.97
CA LEU A 134 7.31 -21.75 -0.60
C LEU A 134 7.28 -20.32 -0.11
N ALA A 135 7.73 -19.37 -0.92
CA ALA A 135 7.68 -17.95 -0.58
C ALA A 135 6.24 -17.47 -0.30
N SER A 136 5.26 -17.90 -1.10
CA SER A 136 3.85 -17.58 -0.91
C SER A 136 3.27 -18.19 0.37
N LEU A 137 3.64 -19.45 0.68
CA LEU A 137 3.24 -20.10 1.94
C LEU A 137 3.82 -19.38 3.16
N LEU A 138 5.10 -19.01 3.12
CA LEU A 138 5.76 -18.26 4.20
C LEU A 138 5.15 -16.87 4.37
N LEU A 139 4.73 -16.22 3.28
CA LEU A 139 4.02 -14.94 3.33
C LEU A 139 2.68 -15.09 4.05
N ALA A 140 1.90 -16.13 3.74
CA ALA A 140 0.63 -16.41 4.40
C ALA A 140 0.85 -16.78 5.88
N PHE A 141 1.84 -17.62 6.18
CA PHE A 141 2.20 -17.98 7.55
C PHE A 141 2.59 -16.75 8.38
N ARG A 142 3.45 -15.87 7.84
CA ARG A 142 3.82 -14.61 8.49
C ARG A 142 2.59 -13.73 8.74
N ALA A 143 1.70 -13.60 7.76
CA ALA A 143 0.49 -12.80 7.92
C ALA A 143 -0.39 -13.31 9.08
N THR A 144 -0.53 -14.64 9.22
CA THR A 144 -1.21 -15.27 10.36
C THR A 144 -0.47 -15.01 11.68
N ALA A 145 0.87 -15.13 11.67
CA ALA A 145 1.68 -14.89 12.87
C ALA A 145 1.61 -13.43 13.34
N LEU A 146 1.58 -12.47 12.41
CA LEU A 146 1.40 -11.04 12.72
C LEU A 146 0.03 -10.78 13.34
N LEU A 147 -1.04 -11.31 12.74
CA LEU A 147 -2.40 -11.20 13.27
C LEU A 147 -2.50 -11.84 14.67
N GLY A 148 -2.08 -13.09 14.81
CA GLY A 148 -2.12 -13.82 16.07
C GLY A 148 -1.29 -13.15 17.16
N GLY A 149 -0.08 -12.70 16.84
CA GLY A 149 0.80 -11.99 17.79
C GLY A 149 0.20 -10.67 18.26
N ALA A 150 -0.28 -9.84 17.34
CA ALA A 150 -0.89 -8.56 17.67
C ALA A 150 -2.15 -8.71 18.53
N VAL A 151 -3.05 -9.64 18.14
CA VAL A 151 -4.28 -9.95 18.90
C VAL A 151 -3.95 -10.47 20.28
N THR A 152 -3.00 -11.41 20.40
CA THR A 152 -2.57 -11.92 21.70
C THR A 152 -2.00 -10.82 22.58
N GLY A 153 -1.12 -9.96 22.04
CA GLY A 153 -0.57 -8.82 22.78
C GLY A 153 -1.66 -7.86 23.26
N ALA A 154 -2.61 -7.52 22.38
CA ALA A 154 -3.74 -6.66 22.74
C ALA A 154 -4.65 -7.26 23.80
N ILE A 155 -4.96 -8.57 23.74
CA ILE A 155 -5.78 -9.27 24.75
C ILE A 155 -5.09 -9.29 26.13
N LEU A 156 -3.77 -9.53 26.13
CA LEU A 156 -3.03 -9.67 27.40
C LEU A 156 -2.84 -8.35 28.14
N SER A 157 -2.71 -7.22 27.46
CA SER A 157 -2.38 -5.93 28.09
C SER A 157 -3.33 -4.79 27.74
N GLY A 158 -4.07 -4.85 26.66
CA GLY A 158 -4.92 -3.75 26.20
C GLY A 158 -4.15 -2.51 25.72
N THR A 159 -2.85 -2.60 25.43
CA THR A 159 -1.97 -1.46 25.08
C THR A 159 -1.42 -1.56 23.67
N ALA A 160 -1.09 -0.39 23.08
CA ALA A 160 -0.45 -0.27 21.78
C ALA A 160 0.91 -1.00 21.73
N GLU A 161 1.69 -0.90 22.81
CA GLU A 161 3.01 -1.50 22.93
C GLU A 161 2.95 -3.02 22.86
N ALA A 162 2.01 -3.64 23.57
CA ALA A 162 1.86 -5.09 23.58
C ALA A 162 1.40 -5.62 22.20
N ALA A 163 0.52 -4.90 21.51
CA ALA A 163 0.12 -5.23 20.15
C ALA A 163 1.31 -5.12 19.17
N LEU A 164 2.15 -4.07 19.28
CA LEU A 164 3.36 -3.90 18.48
C LEU A 164 4.42 -4.97 18.76
N LEU A 165 4.61 -5.35 20.05
CA LEU A 165 5.46 -6.49 20.43
C LEU A 165 4.97 -7.79 19.81
N GLY A 166 3.65 -7.99 19.77
CA GLY A 166 3.04 -9.12 19.08
C GLY A 166 3.33 -9.14 17.58
N ILE A 167 3.28 -7.98 16.92
CA ILE A 167 3.69 -7.84 15.52
C ILE A 167 5.19 -8.17 15.35
N ALA A 168 6.05 -7.65 16.22
CA ALA A 168 7.48 -7.96 16.18
C ALA A 168 7.74 -9.47 16.34
N ALA A 169 7.06 -10.12 17.29
CA ALA A 169 7.11 -11.57 17.46
C ALA A 169 6.62 -12.34 16.23
N GLY A 170 5.56 -11.84 15.57
CA GLY A 170 5.07 -12.39 14.30
C GLY A 170 6.09 -12.32 13.17
N HIS A 171 6.84 -11.21 13.04
CA HIS A 171 7.94 -11.09 12.08
C HIS A 171 9.09 -12.05 12.41
N ILE A 172 9.49 -12.17 13.68
CA ILE A 172 10.52 -13.12 14.13
C ILE A 172 10.10 -14.55 13.80
N THR A 173 8.84 -14.91 14.07
CA THR A 173 8.29 -16.23 13.79
C THR A 173 8.30 -16.52 12.28
N GLY A 174 7.88 -15.56 11.46
CA GLY A 174 7.91 -15.66 10.01
C GLY A 174 9.34 -15.81 9.45
N LEU A 175 10.28 -15.00 9.95
CA LEU A 175 11.68 -15.08 9.55
C LEU A 175 12.32 -16.42 9.96
N THR A 176 12.07 -16.88 11.18
CA THR A 176 12.55 -18.16 11.69
C THR A 176 12.01 -19.33 10.87
N ALA A 177 10.71 -19.33 10.56
CA ALA A 177 10.11 -20.32 9.67
C ALA A 177 10.77 -20.31 8.28
N GLY A 178 11.05 -19.12 7.73
CA GLY A 178 11.79 -18.98 6.47
C GLY A 178 13.20 -19.57 6.53
N LEU A 179 13.95 -19.27 7.59
CA LEU A 179 15.32 -19.78 7.80
C LEU A 179 15.36 -21.32 7.95
N ILE A 180 14.35 -21.90 8.60
CA ILE A 180 14.22 -23.36 8.75
C ILE A 180 13.83 -23.99 7.41
N ALA A 181 12.85 -23.44 6.71
CA ALA A 181 12.31 -24.01 5.47
C ALA A 181 13.26 -23.89 4.27
N HIS A 182 14.12 -22.89 4.26
CA HIS A 182 15.07 -22.66 3.18
C HIS A 182 16.35 -22.02 3.68
N ARG A 183 17.44 -22.76 3.66
CA ARG A 183 18.77 -22.22 3.95
C ARG A 183 19.34 -21.55 2.70
N THR A 184 19.37 -20.24 2.72
CA THR A 184 19.96 -19.43 1.64
C THR A 184 21.47 -19.61 1.63
N ARG A 185 22.03 -20.02 0.49
CA ARG A 185 23.49 -20.13 0.34
C ARG A 185 24.09 -18.73 0.28
N LEU A 186 25.04 -18.46 1.19
CA LEU A 186 25.79 -17.21 1.29
C LEU A 186 27.27 -17.50 1.08
N GLU A 187 27.94 -16.67 0.30
CA GLU A 187 29.38 -16.75 0.08
C GLU A 187 30.04 -15.41 0.47
N ARG A 188 30.98 -15.47 1.41
CA ARG A 188 31.67 -14.27 1.89
C ARG A 188 32.39 -13.58 0.74
N THR A 189 32.21 -12.30 0.63
CA THR A 189 32.76 -11.44 -0.42
C THR A 189 33.87 -10.55 0.18
N PRO A 190 34.97 -10.35 -0.51
CA PRO A 190 36.00 -9.38 -0.11
C PRO A 190 35.38 -7.97 0.00
N VAL A 191 35.86 -7.17 0.95
CA VAL A 191 35.28 -5.86 1.25
C VAL A 191 35.29 -4.93 0.03
N SER A 192 36.32 -4.97 -0.80
CA SER A 192 36.36 -4.18 -2.04
C SER A 192 35.25 -4.52 -3.04
N ALA A 193 34.99 -5.80 -3.24
CA ALA A 193 33.93 -6.25 -4.12
C ALA A 193 32.54 -5.94 -3.51
N MET A 194 32.39 -6.10 -2.19
CA MET A 194 31.16 -5.76 -1.49
C MET A 194 30.83 -4.27 -1.59
N LEU A 195 31.80 -3.37 -1.45
CA LEU A 195 31.60 -1.92 -1.63
C LEU A 195 31.20 -1.57 -3.07
N SER A 196 31.78 -2.26 -4.05
CA SER A 196 31.37 -2.13 -5.46
C SER A 196 29.91 -2.54 -5.66
N ASP A 197 29.49 -3.71 -5.12
CA ASP A 197 28.11 -4.18 -5.17
C ASP A 197 27.17 -3.15 -4.51
N TRP A 198 27.53 -2.60 -3.34
CA TRP A 198 26.70 -1.60 -2.65
C TRP A 198 26.55 -0.29 -3.44
N SER A 199 27.63 0.18 -4.07
CA SER A 199 27.57 1.36 -4.94
C SER A 199 26.58 1.15 -6.09
N GLU A 200 26.58 -0.05 -6.68
CA GLU A 200 25.67 -0.42 -7.75
C GLU A 200 24.23 -0.56 -7.25
N PHE A 201 24.03 -1.21 -6.08
CA PHE A 201 22.72 -1.30 -5.44
C PHE A 201 22.13 0.08 -5.12
N CYS A 202 22.93 0.99 -4.54
CA CYS A 202 22.50 2.36 -4.26
C CYS A 202 22.11 3.10 -5.54
N ARG A 203 22.98 3.08 -6.56
CA ARG A 203 22.73 3.82 -7.80
C ARG A 203 21.45 3.39 -8.50
N TYR A 204 21.17 2.09 -8.52
CA TYR A 204 19.97 1.56 -9.13
C TYR A 204 18.75 1.63 -8.18
N GLY A 205 18.92 1.09 -6.97
CA GLY A 205 17.82 0.88 -6.03
C GLY A 205 17.22 2.18 -5.51
N MET A 206 18.04 3.17 -5.14
CA MET A 206 17.55 4.45 -4.62
C MET A 206 16.72 5.22 -5.66
N LEU A 207 17.17 5.22 -6.92
CA LEU A 207 16.41 5.87 -7.98
C LEU A 207 15.07 5.13 -8.24
N ALA A 208 15.11 3.79 -8.25
CA ALA A 208 13.92 2.98 -8.47
C ALA A 208 12.92 3.06 -7.30
N ALA A 209 13.41 3.08 -6.05
CA ALA A 209 12.58 3.18 -4.85
C ALA A 209 12.06 4.59 -4.58
N GLY A 210 12.73 5.63 -5.09
CA GLY A 210 12.47 7.01 -4.70
C GLY A 210 11.01 7.44 -4.84
N ALA A 211 10.37 7.15 -5.97
CA ALA A 211 8.97 7.47 -6.17
C ALA A 211 8.04 6.70 -5.23
N SER A 212 8.27 5.41 -5.01
CA SER A 212 7.46 4.56 -4.12
C SER A 212 7.52 5.05 -2.67
N VAL A 213 8.71 5.35 -2.18
CA VAL A 213 8.94 5.90 -0.82
C VAL A 213 8.19 7.22 -0.64
N ILE A 214 8.31 8.14 -1.60
CA ILE A 214 7.66 9.45 -1.54
C ILE A 214 6.14 9.29 -1.56
N HIS A 215 5.60 8.44 -2.43
CA HIS A 215 4.17 8.18 -2.48
C HIS A 215 3.63 7.59 -1.17
N LEU A 216 4.35 6.64 -0.56
CA LEU A 216 3.96 6.07 0.74
C LEU A 216 4.02 7.12 1.87
N SER A 217 4.92 8.10 1.76
CA SER A 217 5.02 9.20 2.74
C SER A 217 3.77 10.09 2.76
N VAL A 218 3.04 10.21 1.64
CA VAL A 218 1.87 11.11 1.54
C VAL A 218 0.77 10.75 2.54
N PRO A 219 0.20 9.53 2.57
CA PRO A 219 -0.84 9.18 3.56
C PRO A 219 -0.31 9.17 5.00
N VAL A 220 0.98 8.84 5.21
CA VAL A 220 1.59 8.86 6.55
C VAL A 220 1.68 10.29 7.08
N LEU A 221 2.19 11.24 6.30
CA LEU A 221 2.24 12.65 6.69
C LEU A 221 0.85 13.26 6.88
N LEU A 222 -0.10 12.94 5.99
CA LEU A 222 -1.50 13.35 6.14
C LEU A 222 -2.07 12.88 7.49
N ARG A 223 -1.78 11.64 7.89
CA ARG A 223 -2.16 11.08 9.19
C ARG A 223 -1.58 11.91 10.34
N PHE A 224 -0.28 12.18 10.33
CA PHE A 224 0.36 12.99 11.36
C PHE A 224 -0.21 14.40 11.45
N ILE A 225 -0.42 15.08 10.32
CA ILE A 225 -0.99 16.42 10.27
C ILE A 225 -2.37 16.45 10.91
N ILE A 226 -3.23 15.49 10.60
CA ILE A 226 -4.61 15.49 11.11
C ILE A 226 -4.66 15.03 12.58
N ILE A 227 -3.92 13.97 12.96
CA ILE A 227 -3.92 13.48 14.34
C ILE A 227 -3.26 14.48 15.29
N SER A 228 -2.29 15.29 14.85
CA SER A 228 -1.74 16.37 15.69
C SER A 228 -2.80 17.37 16.20
N ARG A 229 -3.97 17.44 15.55
CA ARG A 229 -5.11 18.27 15.95
C ARG A 229 -6.23 17.48 16.60
N LEU A 230 -6.53 16.26 16.13
CA LEU A 230 -7.56 15.41 16.74
C LEU A 230 -7.11 14.83 18.07
N GLY A 231 -5.81 14.65 18.27
CA GLY A 231 -5.26 13.92 19.39
C GLY A 231 -5.53 12.42 19.30
N ALA A 232 -5.10 11.71 20.33
CA ALA A 232 -5.39 10.28 20.51
C ALA A 232 -6.79 10.12 21.17
N THR A 233 -7.83 10.32 20.38
CA THR A 233 -9.25 10.33 20.77
C THR A 233 -10.04 9.37 19.89
N GLY A 234 -11.32 9.16 20.17
CA GLY A 234 -12.23 8.38 19.30
C GLY A 234 -12.27 8.92 17.86
N ALA A 235 -12.24 10.24 17.69
CA ALA A 235 -12.16 10.86 16.38
C ALA A 235 -10.83 10.55 15.65
N GLY A 236 -9.70 10.58 16.39
CA GLY A 236 -8.39 10.20 15.88
C GLY A 236 -8.31 8.72 15.50
N ALA A 237 -8.88 7.85 16.33
CA ALA A 237 -8.99 6.42 16.07
C ALA A 237 -9.83 6.13 14.81
N GLY A 238 -11.03 6.73 14.71
CA GLY A 238 -11.91 6.58 13.56
C GLY A 238 -11.26 7.05 12.25
N PHE A 239 -10.55 8.17 12.28
CA PHE A 239 -9.76 8.65 11.13
C PHE A 239 -8.62 7.70 10.78
N SER A 240 -7.92 7.15 11.78
CA SER A 240 -6.84 6.17 11.55
C SER A 240 -7.38 4.90 10.92
N VAL A 241 -8.50 4.37 11.42
CA VAL A 241 -9.20 3.22 10.80
C VAL A 241 -9.58 3.52 9.35
N ALA A 242 -10.11 4.73 9.07
CA ALA A 242 -10.47 5.11 7.70
C ALA A 242 -9.26 5.05 6.76
N LEU A 243 -8.10 5.58 7.17
CA LEU A 243 -6.87 5.51 6.38
C LEU A 243 -6.39 4.07 6.18
N ASP A 244 -6.38 3.26 7.24
CA ASP A 244 -5.86 1.89 7.19
C ASP A 244 -6.77 0.96 6.38
N LEU A 245 -8.09 1.11 6.51
CA LEU A 245 -9.07 0.25 5.86
C LEU A 245 -9.29 0.60 4.38
N LEU A 246 -9.52 1.90 4.08
CA LEU A 246 -9.95 2.32 2.74
C LEU A 246 -8.84 2.29 1.70
N GLN A 247 -7.58 2.27 2.13
CA GLN A 247 -6.43 2.06 1.25
C GLN A 247 -6.44 0.66 0.62
N ARG A 248 -6.80 -0.37 1.40
CA ARG A 248 -6.60 -1.78 1.03
C ARG A 248 -7.33 -2.21 -0.24
N PRO A 249 -8.64 -1.92 -0.43
CA PRO A 249 -9.35 -2.32 -1.65
C PRO A 249 -8.73 -1.74 -2.93
N PHE A 250 -8.30 -0.49 -2.90
CA PHE A 250 -7.63 0.14 -4.05
C PHE A 250 -6.28 -0.53 -4.38
N TRP A 251 -5.49 -0.87 -3.34
CA TRP A 251 -4.21 -1.53 -3.54
C TRP A 251 -4.36 -2.94 -4.11
N VAL A 252 -5.30 -3.73 -3.59
CA VAL A 252 -5.58 -5.09 -4.08
C VAL A 252 -6.02 -5.06 -5.55
N LEU A 253 -6.96 -4.16 -5.87
CA LEU A 253 -7.44 -4.01 -7.23
C LEU A 253 -6.33 -3.56 -8.19
N ASN A 254 -5.53 -2.58 -7.79
CA ASN A 254 -4.39 -2.12 -8.56
C ASN A 254 -3.37 -3.24 -8.81
N ALA A 255 -2.99 -3.98 -7.78
CA ALA A 255 -2.05 -5.09 -7.89
C ALA A 255 -2.56 -6.18 -8.84
N ALA A 256 -3.86 -6.50 -8.78
CA ALA A 256 -4.48 -7.47 -9.67
C ALA A 256 -4.44 -6.99 -11.14
N ILE A 257 -4.84 -5.75 -11.41
CA ILE A 257 -4.87 -5.18 -12.77
C ILE A 257 -3.46 -5.09 -13.34
N HIS A 258 -2.48 -4.60 -12.56
CA HIS A 258 -1.10 -4.53 -13.00
C HIS A 258 -0.50 -5.92 -13.28
N THR A 259 -0.82 -6.92 -12.48
CA THR A 259 -0.32 -8.29 -12.69
C THR A 259 -0.85 -8.90 -14.00
N ILE A 260 -2.09 -8.58 -14.37
CA ILE A 260 -2.76 -9.14 -15.55
C ILE A 260 -2.44 -8.34 -16.81
N SER A 261 -2.62 -7.02 -16.78
CA SER A 261 -2.64 -6.19 -17.98
C SER A 261 -1.30 -5.49 -18.31
N TYR A 262 -0.50 -5.14 -17.29
CA TYR A 262 0.73 -4.39 -17.50
C TYR A 262 1.80 -5.15 -18.33
N PRO A 263 2.02 -6.49 -18.14
CA PRO A 263 2.96 -7.23 -18.97
C PRO A 263 2.62 -7.22 -20.47
N GLU A 264 1.33 -7.24 -20.81
CA GLU A 264 0.88 -7.16 -22.21
C GLU A 264 1.22 -5.79 -22.79
N VAL A 265 0.96 -4.70 -22.04
CA VAL A 265 1.31 -3.33 -22.47
C VAL A 265 2.80 -3.19 -22.73
N VAL A 266 3.64 -3.71 -21.82
CA VAL A 266 5.11 -3.68 -21.96
C VAL A 266 5.56 -4.48 -23.19
N HIS A 267 5.02 -5.69 -23.37
CA HIS A 267 5.38 -6.57 -24.50
C HIS A 267 5.06 -5.91 -25.85
N GLU A 268 3.88 -5.32 -25.98
CA GLU A 268 3.49 -4.62 -27.21
C GLU A 268 4.29 -3.32 -27.44
N PHE A 269 4.66 -2.64 -26.35
CA PHE A 269 5.52 -1.45 -26.43
C PHE A 269 6.93 -1.79 -26.92
N GLU A 270 7.54 -2.84 -26.37
CA GLU A 270 8.89 -3.29 -26.75
C GLU A 270 8.91 -3.96 -28.14
N GLY A 271 7.81 -4.57 -28.57
CA GLY A 271 7.66 -5.17 -29.89
C GLY A 271 7.55 -4.19 -31.06
N GLY A 272 7.61 -2.86 -30.79
CA GLY A 272 7.62 -1.80 -31.82
C GLY A 272 6.27 -1.53 -32.46
N GLY A 273 5.19 -2.14 -32.00
CA GLY A 273 3.83 -1.94 -32.50
C GLY A 273 3.15 -0.70 -31.88
N SER A 274 3.43 0.50 -32.41
CA SER A 274 2.92 1.76 -31.82
C SER A 274 1.38 1.81 -31.68
N LYS A 275 0.62 1.20 -32.57
CA LYS A 275 -0.85 1.14 -32.50
C LYS A 275 -1.34 0.10 -31.49
N GLY A 276 -0.72 -1.08 -31.43
CA GLY A 276 -1.07 -2.13 -30.48
C GLY A 276 -0.83 -1.68 -29.03
N SER A 277 0.35 -1.14 -28.75
CA SER A 277 0.71 -0.68 -27.42
C SER A 277 -0.19 0.45 -26.88
N VAL A 278 -0.64 1.37 -27.75
CA VAL A 278 -1.61 2.42 -27.38
C VAL A 278 -2.96 1.81 -27.03
N GLU A 279 -3.44 0.84 -27.78
CA GLU A 279 -4.74 0.19 -27.55
C GLU A 279 -4.73 -0.63 -26.25
N SER A 280 -3.67 -1.42 -26.00
CA SER A 280 -3.54 -2.20 -24.76
C SER A 280 -3.42 -1.30 -23.54
N ALA A 281 -2.65 -0.21 -23.62
CA ALA A 281 -2.56 0.78 -22.55
C ALA A 281 -3.92 1.46 -22.30
N ARG A 282 -4.66 1.82 -23.37
CA ARG A 282 -5.99 2.40 -23.26
C ARG A 282 -6.96 1.45 -22.55
N ARG A 283 -7.00 0.18 -22.92
CA ARG A 283 -7.86 -0.83 -22.30
C ARG A 283 -7.51 -1.04 -20.82
N MET A 284 -6.22 -1.09 -20.48
CA MET A 284 -5.77 -1.17 -19.10
C MET A 284 -6.25 0.05 -18.30
N PHE A 285 -6.14 1.26 -18.85
CA PHE A 285 -6.60 2.48 -18.19
C PHE A 285 -8.12 2.53 -18.05
N GLU A 286 -8.88 2.13 -19.07
CA GLU A 286 -10.35 2.01 -18.99
C GLU A 286 -10.74 1.06 -17.88
N PHE A 287 -10.14 -0.13 -17.84
CA PHE A 287 -10.44 -1.12 -16.81
C PHE A 287 -10.10 -0.61 -15.42
N MET A 288 -8.91 -0.01 -15.24
CA MET A 288 -8.48 0.56 -13.98
C MET A 288 -9.44 1.67 -13.50
N ILE A 289 -9.72 2.65 -14.35
CA ILE A 289 -10.54 3.81 -13.99
C ILE A 289 -11.97 3.38 -13.69
N CYS A 290 -12.58 2.56 -14.54
CA CYS A 290 -13.97 2.15 -14.34
C CYS A 290 -14.16 1.29 -13.09
N THR A 291 -13.25 0.32 -12.85
CA THR A 291 -13.34 -0.54 -11.67
C THR A 291 -13.11 0.22 -10.37
N THR A 292 -12.17 1.19 -10.37
CA THR A 292 -11.92 2.02 -9.18
C THR A 292 -13.00 3.06 -8.94
N ILE A 293 -13.65 3.60 -9.98
CA ILE A 293 -14.84 4.46 -9.84
C ILE A 293 -15.98 3.68 -9.19
N VAL A 294 -16.28 2.47 -9.67
CA VAL A 294 -17.32 1.60 -9.09
C VAL A 294 -16.95 1.21 -7.66
N LEU A 295 -15.68 0.89 -7.39
CA LEU A 295 -15.17 0.62 -6.05
C LEU A 295 -15.36 1.83 -5.12
N LEU A 296 -15.07 3.05 -5.58
CA LEU A 296 -15.29 4.28 -4.82
C LEU A 296 -16.77 4.44 -4.47
N GLY A 297 -17.67 4.24 -5.44
CA GLY A 297 -19.12 4.23 -5.20
C GLY A 297 -19.51 3.18 -4.17
N GLY A 298 -18.96 1.96 -4.29
CA GLY A 298 -19.18 0.87 -3.33
C GLY A 298 -18.71 1.24 -1.91
N LEU A 299 -17.50 1.74 -1.78
CA LEU A 299 -16.99 2.18 -0.47
C LEU A 299 -17.90 3.26 0.13
N ILE A 300 -18.24 4.31 -0.62
CA ILE A 300 -19.12 5.38 -0.12
C ILE A 300 -20.49 4.82 0.26
N GLY A 301 -21.09 3.95 -0.56
CA GLY A 301 -22.43 3.40 -0.34
C GLY A 301 -22.52 2.51 0.90
N PHE A 302 -21.43 1.79 1.25
CA PHE A 302 -21.41 0.85 2.38
C PHE A 302 -20.65 1.37 3.61
N ILE A 303 -20.04 2.57 3.57
CA ILE A 303 -19.37 3.18 4.73
C ILE A 303 -20.27 3.21 5.97
N PRO A 304 -21.57 3.62 5.92
CA PRO A 304 -22.41 3.67 7.11
C PRO A 304 -22.66 2.27 7.70
N ASP A 305 -22.96 1.28 6.86
CA ASP A 305 -23.19 -0.10 7.31
C ASP A 305 -21.92 -0.69 7.91
N ALA A 306 -20.77 -0.52 7.23
CA ALA A 306 -19.49 -1.01 7.70
C ALA A 306 -19.09 -0.38 9.04
N ALA A 307 -19.31 0.93 9.22
CA ALA A 307 -19.00 1.63 10.45
C ALA A 307 -19.76 1.04 11.65
N HIS A 308 -21.07 0.86 11.51
CA HIS A 308 -21.92 0.39 12.61
C HIS A 308 -21.76 -1.10 12.91
N ILE A 309 -21.40 -1.91 11.91
CA ILE A 309 -21.22 -3.37 12.07
C ILE A 309 -19.83 -3.72 12.54
N LEU A 310 -18.81 -3.01 12.03
CA LEU A 310 -17.42 -3.44 12.12
C LEU A 310 -16.54 -2.59 13.05
N LEU A 311 -17.03 -1.45 13.57
CA LEU A 311 -16.19 -0.56 14.37
C LEU A 311 -16.69 -0.44 15.82
N PRO A 312 -15.77 -0.21 16.78
CA PRO A 312 -16.13 0.20 18.14
C PRO A 312 -16.90 1.53 18.13
N GLN A 313 -17.89 1.64 19.03
CA GLN A 313 -18.79 2.79 19.13
C GLN A 313 -18.02 4.13 19.16
N ASP A 314 -16.93 4.19 19.92
CA ASP A 314 -16.12 5.39 20.12
C ASP A 314 -15.47 5.91 18.84
N SER A 315 -15.26 5.05 17.84
CA SER A 315 -14.58 5.37 16.58
C SER A 315 -15.53 5.64 15.43
N VAL A 316 -16.82 5.28 15.56
CA VAL A 316 -17.82 5.37 14.48
C VAL A 316 -17.96 6.79 13.95
N ASP A 317 -18.17 7.76 14.83
CA ASP A 317 -18.40 9.16 14.40
C ASP A 317 -17.18 9.74 13.69
N GLY A 318 -15.98 9.50 14.22
CA GLY A 318 -14.72 9.93 13.60
C GLY A 318 -14.49 9.30 12.23
N PHE A 319 -14.83 8.02 12.10
CA PHE A 319 -14.76 7.31 10.83
C PHE A 319 -15.77 7.87 9.83
N LEU A 320 -17.05 7.95 10.17
CA LEU A 320 -18.11 8.45 9.29
C LEU A 320 -17.83 9.89 8.83
N ALA A 321 -17.30 10.72 9.71
CA ALA A 321 -16.95 12.10 9.39
C ALA A 321 -15.87 12.22 8.30
N THR A 322 -14.93 11.28 8.23
CA THR A 322 -13.74 11.40 7.39
C THR A 322 -13.66 10.37 6.26
N ALA A 323 -14.25 9.20 6.40
CA ALA A 323 -14.10 8.07 5.48
C ALA A 323 -14.47 8.37 4.02
N PRO A 324 -15.56 9.09 3.70
CA PRO A 324 -15.85 9.42 2.29
C PRO A 324 -14.75 10.27 1.63
N ALA A 325 -14.19 11.22 2.37
CA ALA A 325 -13.08 12.05 1.88
C ALA A 325 -11.79 11.25 1.73
N VAL A 326 -11.51 10.34 2.68
CA VAL A 326 -10.36 9.42 2.62
C VAL A 326 -10.48 8.45 1.43
N ALA A 327 -11.67 7.92 1.15
CA ALA A 327 -11.91 7.08 -0.02
C ALA A 327 -11.62 7.83 -1.32
N LEU A 328 -12.08 9.08 -1.45
CA LEU A 328 -11.80 9.95 -2.59
C LEU A 328 -10.29 10.24 -2.72
N PHE A 329 -9.62 10.53 -1.59
CA PHE A 329 -8.17 10.75 -1.58
C PHE A 329 -7.42 9.51 -2.09
N TYR A 330 -7.73 8.31 -1.61
CA TYR A 330 -7.05 7.09 -2.07
C TYR A 330 -7.40 6.72 -3.52
N PHE A 331 -8.62 6.97 -3.97
CA PHE A 331 -8.97 6.85 -5.38
C PHE A 331 -8.03 7.69 -6.27
N LEU A 332 -7.85 8.97 -5.95
CA LEU A 332 -6.95 9.83 -6.71
C LEU A 332 -5.48 9.42 -6.54
N HIS A 333 -5.07 9.09 -5.32
CA HIS A 333 -3.71 8.70 -5.00
C HIS A 333 -3.27 7.45 -5.78
N ILE A 334 -4.14 6.43 -5.87
CA ILE A 334 -3.81 5.22 -6.64
C ILE A 334 -3.70 5.49 -8.14
N HIS A 335 -4.54 6.39 -8.69
CA HIS A 335 -4.44 6.76 -10.10
C HIS A 335 -3.14 7.49 -10.44
N LEU A 336 -2.63 8.32 -9.54
CA LEU A 336 -1.33 8.95 -9.75
C LEU A 336 -0.21 7.90 -9.83
N GLN A 337 -0.24 6.88 -8.97
CA GLN A 337 0.78 5.84 -8.91
C GLN A 337 0.66 4.79 -10.02
N ALA A 338 -0.54 4.44 -10.42
CA ALA A 338 -0.81 3.25 -11.22
C ALA A 338 -1.27 3.56 -12.66
N THR A 339 -1.86 4.72 -12.91
CA THR A 339 -2.34 5.10 -14.24
C THR A 339 -1.40 6.13 -14.86
N VAL A 340 -1.16 7.24 -14.16
CA VAL A 340 -0.34 8.34 -14.65
C VAL A 340 1.13 7.94 -14.78
N ALA A 341 1.61 7.06 -13.90
CA ALA A 341 3.00 6.59 -13.89
C ALA A 341 3.32 5.58 -15.01
N VAL A 342 2.33 4.93 -15.64
CA VAL A 342 2.57 3.86 -16.64
C VAL A 342 3.39 4.35 -17.82
N VAL A 343 2.99 5.44 -18.47
CA VAL A 343 3.71 5.94 -19.66
C VAL A 343 5.14 6.38 -19.31
N PRO A 344 5.40 7.15 -18.22
CA PRO A 344 6.76 7.41 -17.77
C PRO A 344 7.59 6.16 -17.46
N HIS A 345 6.97 5.08 -16.96
CA HIS A 345 7.66 3.79 -16.76
C HIS A 345 8.05 3.14 -18.09
N LEU A 346 7.16 3.10 -19.07
CA LEU A 346 7.43 2.59 -20.41
C LEU A 346 8.58 3.38 -21.08
N GLU A 347 8.57 4.70 -20.98
CA GLU A 347 9.59 5.60 -21.52
C GLU A 347 10.88 5.63 -20.67
N LYS A 348 10.96 4.87 -19.57
CA LYS A 348 12.11 4.83 -18.64
C LYS A 348 12.46 6.18 -18.01
N LEU A 349 11.48 7.06 -17.82
CA LEU A 349 11.62 8.40 -17.23
C LEU A 349 11.51 8.39 -15.70
N ALA A 350 12.40 7.67 -15.01
CA ALA A 350 12.35 7.51 -13.55
C ALA A 350 12.42 8.85 -12.79
N SER A 351 13.22 9.80 -13.26
CA SER A 351 13.31 11.14 -12.64
C SER A 351 11.97 11.89 -12.64
N ARG A 352 11.17 11.73 -13.69
CA ARG A 352 9.85 12.33 -13.78
C ARG A 352 8.89 11.76 -12.74
N LEU A 353 8.95 10.45 -12.49
CA LEU A 353 8.14 9.80 -11.45
C LEU A 353 8.48 10.36 -10.06
N VAL A 354 9.76 10.55 -9.77
CA VAL A 354 10.22 11.14 -8.50
C VAL A 354 9.73 12.59 -8.37
N VAL A 355 9.82 13.40 -9.43
CA VAL A 355 9.33 14.80 -9.43
C VAL A 355 7.83 14.87 -9.19
N VAL A 356 7.04 14.02 -9.85
CA VAL A 356 5.58 13.96 -9.66
C VAL A 356 5.23 13.53 -8.23
N ALA A 357 5.91 12.52 -7.69
CA ALA A 357 5.72 12.07 -6.33
C ALA A 357 6.09 13.15 -5.30
N ALA A 358 7.22 13.83 -5.48
CA ALA A 358 7.65 14.94 -4.63
C ALA A 358 6.67 16.13 -4.70
N GLY A 359 6.18 16.44 -5.90
CA GLY A 359 5.15 17.46 -6.09
C GLY A 359 3.87 17.12 -5.34
N GLN A 360 3.40 15.86 -5.41
CA GLN A 360 2.25 15.39 -4.63
C GLN A 360 2.49 15.55 -3.13
N LEU A 361 3.62 15.02 -2.64
CA LEU A 361 3.95 15.10 -1.21
C LEU A 361 3.94 16.54 -0.71
N THR A 362 4.60 17.45 -1.42
CA THR A 362 4.69 18.85 -1.04
C THR A 362 3.32 19.53 -1.04
N ILE A 363 2.57 19.42 -2.15
CA ILE A 363 1.30 20.13 -2.28
C ILE A 363 0.26 19.57 -1.30
N VAL A 364 0.19 18.25 -1.12
CA VAL A 364 -0.72 17.61 -0.15
C VAL A 364 -0.36 18.01 1.28
N SER A 365 0.91 17.95 1.66
CA SER A 365 1.34 18.30 3.02
C SER A 365 1.06 19.77 3.33
N VAL A 366 1.42 20.68 2.42
CA VAL A 366 1.20 22.11 2.59
C VAL A 366 -0.29 22.45 2.64
N SER A 367 -1.10 21.94 1.69
CA SER A 367 -2.54 22.24 1.65
C SER A 367 -3.27 21.69 2.87
N SER A 368 -2.93 20.48 3.33
CA SER A 368 -3.54 19.88 4.51
C SER A 368 -3.13 20.60 5.80
N ALA A 369 -1.85 20.97 5.93
CA ALA A 369 -1.38 21.75 7.08
C ALA A 369 -2.03 23.12 7.14
N LEU A 370 -2.12 23.84 6.02
CA LEU A 370 -2.81 25.12 5.93
C LEU A 370 -4.30 24.98 6.25
N ALA A 371 -4.98 23.96 5.73
CA ALA A 371 -6.38 23.67 6.05
C ALA A 371 -6.59 23.53 7.57
N MET A 372 -5.71 22.79 8.24
CA MET A 372 -5.77 22.61 9.69
C MET A 372 -5.42 23.91 10.45
N LEU A 373 -4.47 24.70 9.96
CA LEU A 373 -4.10 25.98 10.56
C LEU A 373 -5.23 27.02 10.50
N VAL A 374 -5.97 27.09 9.39
CA VAL A 374 -7.13 27.99 9.24
C VAL A 374 -8.41 27.45 9.90
N GLY A 375 -8.34 26.34 10.61
CA GLY A 375 -9.45 25.79 11.40
C GLY A 375 -10.45 24.96 10.61
N LEU A 376 -10.11 24.48 9.41
CA LEU A 376 -10.98 23.54 8.70
C LEU A 376 -11.10 22.23 9.48
N SER A 377 -12.25 21.55 9.31
CA SER A 377 -12.45 20.22 9.88
C SER A 377 -11.46 19.19 9.30
N PRO A 378 -11.19 18.07 9.97
CA PRO A 378 -10.37 16.97 9.45
C PRO A 378 -10.83 16.49 8.07
N ARG A 379 -12.15 16.40 7.87
CA ARG A 379 -12.75 16.13 6.54
C ARG A 379 -12.32 17.17 5.50
N GLY A 380 -12.36 18.44 5.87
CA GLY A 380 -11.93 19.55 4.99
C GLY A 380 -10.46 19.43 4.61
N ALA A 381 -9.58 19.08 5.55
CA ALA A 381 -8.16 18.88 5.28
C ALA A 381 -7.91 17.70 4.33
N VAL A 382 -8.65 16.59 4.49
CA VAL A 382 -8.57 15.44 3.55
C VAL A 382 -9.10 15.82 2.16
N ILE A 383 -10.16 16.63 2.07
CA ILE A 383 -10.65 17.15 0.78
C ILE A 383 -9.58 18.02 0.12
N CYS A 384 -8.88 18.87 0.87
CA CYS A 384 -7.75 19.65 0.35
C CYS A 384 -6.63 18.73 -0.17
N ALA A 385 -6.32 17.64 0.55
CA ALA A 385 -5.36 16.63 0.10
C ALA A 385 -5.80 15.94 -1.21
N ALA A 386 -7.08 15.62 -1.32
CA ALA A 386 -7.66 15.02 -2.53
C ALA A 386 -7.60 16.01 -3.71
N ALA A 387 -7.99 17.26 -3.50
CA ALA A 387 -7.90 18.31 -4.51
C ALA A 387 -6.45 18.58 -4.96
N ALA A 388 -5.51 18.63 -4.02
CA ALA A 388 -4.08 18.73 -4.30
C ALA A 388 -3.58 17.57 -5.17
N THR A 389 -3.99 16.33 -4.84
CA THR A 389 -3.65 15.14 -5.64
C THR A 389 -4.26 15.22 -7.04
N ALA A 390 -5.50 15.68 -7.18
CA ALA A 390 -6.14 15.89 -8.48
C ALA A 390 -5.39 16.91 -9.35
N ILE A 391 -4.94 18.01 -8.77
CA ILE A 391 -4.10 19.00 -9.46
C ILE A 391 -2.82 18.36 -9.98
N VAL A 392 -2.12 17.58 -9.15
CA VAL A 392 -0.90 16.89 -9.57
C VAL A 392 -1.18 15.89 -10.69
N ILE A 393 -2.29 15.14 -10.64
CA ILE A 393 -2.71 14.25 -11.73
C ILE A 393 -2.83 15.04 -13.03
N VAL A 394 -3.58 16.16 -13.04
CA VAL A 394 -3.78 16.98 -14.24
C VAL A 394 -2.46 17.48 -14.82
N LEU A 395 -1.54 17.96 -13.96
CA LEU A 395 -0.22 18.42 -14.39
C LEU A 395 0.66 17.28 -14.93
N ALA A 396 0.48 16.05 -14.43
CA ALA A 396 1.27 14.89 -14.80
C ALA A 396 0.71 14.12 -16.02
N LEU A 397 -0.53 14.38 -16.46
CA LEU A 397 -1.18 13.67 -17.57
C LEU A 397 -0.55 13.89 -18.95
N GLY A 398 0.33 14.88 -19.12
CA GLY A 398 0.91 15.25 -20.41
C GLY A 398 1.45 14.08 -21.25
N PRO A 399 2.26 13.13 -20.70
CA PRO A 399 2.72 11.97 -21.46
C PRO A 399 1.61 11.04 -21.90
N THR A 400 0.65 10.74 -21.00
CA THR A 400 -0.49 9.84 -21.28
C THR A 400 -1.34 10.39 -22.42
N VAL A 401 -1.59 11.71 -22.43
CA VAL A 401 -2.31 12.38 -23.51
C VAL A 401 -1.53 12.35 -24.83
N ARG A 402 -0.22 12.60 -24.79
CA ARG A 402 0.66 12.49 -25.97
C ARG A 402 0.71 11.08 -26.53
N TYR A 403 0.71 10.08 -25.66
CA TYR A 403 0.67 8.66 -26.00
C TYR A 403 -0.68 8.23 -26.58
N ARG A 404 -1.71 9.08 -26.54
CA ARG A 404 -3.07 8.84 -27.02
C ARG A 404 -3.80 7.66 -26.38
N ALA A 405 -3.35 7.16 -25.24
CA ALA A 405 -4.00 6.10 -24.49
C ALA A 405 -5.12 6.66 -23.59
N VAL A 406 -5.96 7.53 -24.15
CA VAL A 406 -7.06 8.15 -23.40
C VAL A 406 -8.26 7.21 -23.42
N PRO A 407 -8.85 6.87 -22.24
CA PRO A 407 -10.04 6.05 -22.13
C PRO A 407 -11.26 6.62 -22.84
N GLN A 408 -12.18 5.76 -23.24
CA GLN A 408 -13.43 6.17 -23.86
C GLN A 408 -14.35 6.84 -22.85
N LEU A 409 -14.73 8.07 -23.13
CA LEU A 409 -15.59 8.86 -22.23
C LEU A 409 -16.92 8.17 -21.93
N VAL A 410 -17.50 7.47 -22.91
CA VAL A 410 -18.78 6.75 -22.75
C VAL A 410 -18.70 5.70 -21.66
N VAL A 411 -17.62 4.90 -21.60
CA VAL A 411 -17.43 3.85 -20.58
C VAL A 411 -17.24 4.49 -19.20
N ILE A 412 -16.48 5.57 -19.12
CA ILE A 412 -16.28 6.31 -17.86
C ILE A 412 -17.61 6.88 -17.34
N VAL A 413 -18.44 7.47 -18.21
CA VAL A 413 -19.75 8.02 -17.81
C VAL A 413 -20.66 6.92 -17.25
N HIS A 414 -20.70 5.74 -17.86
CA HIS A 414 -21.45 4.61 -17.31
C HIS A 414 -20.93 4.19 -15.94
N ALA A 415 -19.60 4.13 -15.76
CA ALA A 415 -19.00 3.81 -14.46
C ALA A 415 -19.34 4.86 -13.40
N LEU A 416 -19.35 6.15 -13.75
CA LEU A 416 -19.76 7.23 -12.86
C LEU A 416 -21.23 7.12 -12.46
N ILE A 417 -22.13 6.83 -13.42
CA ILE A 417 -23.55 6.61 -13.11
C ILE A 417 -23.71 5.44 -12.14
N ALA A 418 -23.03 4.31 -12.39
CA ALA A 418 -23.06 3.17 -11.49
C ALA A 418 -22.53 3.53 -10.09
N ALA A 419 -21.43 4.26 -10.02
CA ALA A 419 -20.86 4.71 -8.75
C ALA A 419 -21.80 5.65 -7.98
N ILE A 420 -22.52 6.54 -8.67
CA ILE A 420 -23.53 7.42 -8.06
C ILE A 420 -24.69 6.57 -7.53
N VAL A 421 -25.22 5.62 -8.32
CA VAL A 421 -26.28 4.72 -7.88
C VAL A 421 -25.85 3.91 -6.66
N ILE A 422 -24.66 3.31 -6.69
CA ILE A 422 -24.15 2.53 -5.55
C ILE A 422 -23.88 3.46 -4.35
N GLY A 423 -23.27 4.62 -4.58
CA GLY A 423 -22.98 5.61 -3.52
C GLY A 423 -24.24 6.12 -2.83
N SER A 424 -25.37 6.24 -3.56
CA SER A 424 -26.65 6.66 -2.98
C SER A 424 -27.22 5.65 -1.97
N LEU A 425 -26.73 4.40 -1.95
CA LEU A 425 -27.12 3.39 -0.95
C LEU A 425 -26.73 3.82 0.48
N ALA A 426 -25.78 4.74 0.64
CA ALA A 426 -25.44 5.33 1.94
C ALA A 426 -26.64 6.03 2.63
N SER A 427 -27.63 6.51 1.87
CA SER A 427 -28.84 7.14 2.40
C SER A 427 -29.94 6.14 2.79
N MET A 428 -29.77 4.85 2.47
CA MET A 428 -30.74 3.82 2.85
C MET A 428 -30.56 3.41 4.34
N PRO A 429 -31.60 2.91 5.01
CA PRO A 429 -31.54 2.51 6.41
C PRO A 429 -30.39 1.52 6.69
N ILE A 430 -29.75 1.69 7.87
CA ILE A 430 -28.66 0.84 8.35
C ILE A 430 -29.26 -0.31 9.17
N GLU A 431 -30.05 -1.14 8.51
CA GLU A 431 -30.64 -2.32 9.14
C GLU A 431 -30.20 -3.58 8.37
N PRO A 432 -29.96 -4.71 9.07
CA PRO A 432 -29.52 -5.96 8.43
C PRO A 432 -30.45 -6.44 7.30
N LEU A 433 -31.75 -6.10 7.39
CA LEU A 433 -32.76 -6.46 6.40
C LEU A 433 -32.52 -5.80 5.02
N TRP A 434 -31.96 -4.59 5.00
CA TRP A 434 -31.68 -3.85 3.75
C TRP A 434 -30.35 -4.24 3.10
N LEU A 435 -29.43 -4.83 3.84
CA LEU A 435 -28.09 -5.17 3.35
C LEU A 435 -28.10 -6.08 2.11
N PRO A 436 -28.91 -7.17 2.04
CA PRO A 436 -28.99 -7.98 0.83
C PRO A 436 -29.45 -7.19 -0.39
N GLY A 437 -30.44 -6.29 -0.22
CA GLY A 437 -30.93 -5.42 -1.27
C GLY A 437 -29.85 -4.45 -1.78
N LYS A 438 -29.11 -3.81 -0.87
CA LYS A 438 -27.96 -2.95 -1.21
C LYS A 438 -26.89 -3.73 -2.00
N ILE A 439 -26.54 -4.94 -1.54
CA ILE A 439 -25.56 -5.80 -2.23
C ILE A 439 -26.06 -6.17 -3.63
N LEU A 440 -27.34 -6.52 -3.79
CA LEU A 440 -27.91 -6.86 -5.08
C LEU A 440 -27.83 -5.67 -6.05
N ILE A 441 -28.22 -4.47 -5.62
CA ILE A 441 -28.15 -3.25 -6.45
C ILE A 441 -26.70 -2.98 -6.88
N ALA A 442 -25.75 -3.06 -5.95
CA ALA A 442 -24.35 -2.86 -6.24
C ALA A 442 -23.80 -3.91 -7.22
N ALA A 443 -24.20 -5.19 -7.05
CA ALA A 443 -23.80 -6.28 -7.94
C ALA A 443 -24.35 -6.09 -9.36
N VAL A 444 -25.61 -5.71 -9.49
CA VAL A 444 -26.26 -5.45 -10.80
C VAL A 444 -25.57 -4.26 -11.49
N ALA A 445 -25.36 -3.15 -10.78
CA ALA A 445 -24.68 -1.98 -11.34
C ALA A 445 -23.26 -2.32 -11.82
N THR A 446 -22.52 -3.09 -11.03
CA THR A 446 -21.17 -3.56 -11.39
C THR A 446 -21.20 -4.49 -12.62
N ALA A 447 -22.15 -5.42 -12.67
CA ALA A 447 -22.31 -6.34 -13.81
C ALA A 447 -22.65 -5.59 -15.11
N VAL A 448 -23.48 -4.55 -15.05
CA VAL A 448 -23.78 -3.69 -16.21
C VAL A 448 -22.52 -3.01 -16.75
N ILE A 449 -21.64 -2.51 -15.87
CA ILE A 449 -20.38 -1.89 -16.28
C ILE A 449 -19.41 -2.92 -16.86
N ALA A 450 -19.29 -4.10 -16.24
CA ALA A 450 -18.44 -5.17 -16.76
C ALA A 450 -18.88 -5.61 -18.16
N TRP A 451 -20.17 -5.64 -18.42
CA TRP A 451 -20.74 -5.96 -19.73
C TRP A 451 -20.54 -4.83 -20.74
N ARG A 452 -20.84 -3.56 -20.37
CA ARG A 452 -20.70 -2.39 -21.26
C ARG A 452 -19.26 -2.09 -21.61
N GLY A 453 -18.32 -2.30 -20.70
CA GLY A 453 -16.89 -2.11 -20.91
C GLY A 453 -16.20 -3.29 -21.60
N ASP A 454 -16.92 -4.37 -21.90
CA ASP A 454 -16.38 -5.63 -22.46
C ASP A 454 -15.22 -6.22 -21.60
N PHE A 455 -15.23 -5.92 -20.29
CA PHE A 455 -14.15 -6.31 -19.37
C PHE A 455 -14.09 -7.82 -19.14
N LEU A 456 -15.18 -8.55 -19.42
CA LEU A 456 -15.20 -10.01 -19.35
C LEU A 456 -14.30 -10.68 -20.39
N MET A 457 -14.03 -10.01 -21.50
CA MET A 457 -13.09 -10.49 -22.54
C MET A 457 -11.62 -10.47 -22.06
N LEU A 458 -11.25 -9.58 -21.14
CA LEU A 458 -9.91 -9.56 -20.55
C LEU A 458 -9.63 -10.83 -19.74
N ALA A 459 -10.65 -11.43 -19.12
CA ALA A 459 -10.54 -12.69 -18.37
C ALA A 459 -10.51 -13.94 -19.27
N ARG A 460 -10.95 -13.85 -20.53
CA ARG A 460 -11.04 -14.99 -21.45
C ARG A 460 -9.81 -15.18 -22.36
N ARG A 461 -8.92 -14.18 -22.45
CA ARG A 461 -7.72 -14.22 -23.30
C ARG A 461 -6.47 -14.84 -22.64
N ASN A 462 -6.58 -15.27 -21.37
CA ASN A 462 -5.56 -15.99 -20.61
C ASN A 462 -6.03 -17.43 -20.31
#